data_35076eb45d24bda11574478956990415
#
_entry.id   35076eb45d24bda11574478956990415
#
_cell.length_a   1.000
_cell.length_b   1.000
_cell.length_c   1.000
_cell.angle_alpha   90.00
_cell.angle_beta   90.00
_cell.angle_gamma   90.00
#
_symmetry.space_group_name_H-M   'P 1'
#
loop_
_entity.id
_entity.type
_entity.pdbx_description
1 polymer ?
#
loop_
_entity_poly.entity_id
_entity_poly.type
_entity_poly.pdbx_seq_one_letter_code
_entity_poly.pdbx_strand_id
1 'polypeptide(L)'
;MERSDLPAVADLFTRTFRKNNQATDSQLAGYLETVFFSSPLYTPDVGSLVHLNETSTIDSAILAMPVEFIVHGRPVTARVLCAFMAEGKSGAAGAARLARMLRAARQDFCFTDNASPVSADHWVAGGGLVLPVQSLEWHRTFRPAAAVLDMARRRVKLLAKLPLQGLARIADRFVRRSRTSFAAAPHDGVTSAPISLPQLMEQAQVMMERFSVHPVFSKPEFDWLVAAAKLNTALGELQCRSIADAQGKVIGCYLYFGADGRNAVVMNVFCHERQEALVVAQIFADLDNLGYASAQGMAQPFLTQAVLRQRHLVHKHTGYFCLVTRHADLKEAAIGDGFYAGGLASESWSRLLHDF
;
A
#
# COMPACT_ATOMS: atom_id res chain seq x y z
N MET A 1 14.57 18.04 7.16
CA MET A 1 14.14 18.46 5.81
C MET A 1 13.21 19.65 5.95
N GLU A 2 13.44 20.69 5.17
CA GLU A 2 12.61 21.89 5.09
C GLU A 2 11.93 21.99 3.72
N ARG A 3 10.93 22.88 3.58
CA ARG A 3 10.26 23.06 2.28
C ARG A 3 11.19 23.56 1.17
N SER A 4 12.21 24.35 1.55
CA SER A 4 13.27 24.81 0.65
C SER A 4 14.12 23.69 0.04
N ASP A 5 14.15 22.52 0.67
CA ASP A 5 14.90 21.33 0.20
C ASP A 5 14.17 20.55 -0.90
N LEU A 6 12.86 20.80 -1.09
CA LEU A 6 12.02 20.00 -1.99
C LEU A 6 12.55 19.87 -3.41
N PRO A 7 13.05 20.93 -4.08
CA PRO A 7 13.63 20.79 -5.44
C PRO A 7 14.83 19.87 -5.46
N ALA A 8 15.75 20.02 -4.51
CA ALA A 8 16.97 19.21 -4.43
C ALA A 8 16.66 17.73 -4.07
N VAL A 9 15.65 17.51 -3.22
CA VAL A 9 15.17 16.16 -2.88
C VAL A 9 14.46 15.50 -4.08
N ALA A 10 13.69 16.26 -4.87
CA ALA A 10 13.06 15.75 -6.08
C ALA A 10 14.11 15.34 -7.13
N ASP A 11 15.18 16.12 -7.28
CA ASP A 11 16.30 15.79 -8.16
C ASP A 11 17.06 14.55 -7.67
N LEU A 12 17.31 14.43 -6.36
CA LEU A 12 17.94 13.25 -5.78
C LEU A 12 17.04 11.99 -5.97
N PHE A 13 15.73 12.12 -5.81
CA PHE A 13 14.78 11.04 -6.05
C PHE A 13 14.86 10.55 -7.50
N THR A 14 14.84 11.48 -8.45
CA THR A 14 14.91 11.17 -9.88
C THR A 14 16.21 10.45 -10.23
N ARG A 15 17.36 10.93 -9.72
CA ARG A 15 18.66 10.29 -9.97
C ARG A 15 18.76 8.90 -9.31
N THR A 16 18.14 8.71 -8.14
CA THR A 16 18.22 7.44 -7.40
C THR A 16 17.31 6.36 -7.98
N PHE A 17 16.04 6.70 -8.28
CA PHE A 17 15.02 5.72 -8.64
C PHE A 17 14.64 5.69 -10.11
N ARG A 18 14.98 6.74 -10.86
CA ARG A 18 14.76 6.79 -12.30
C ARG A 18 16.09 6.66 -13.04
N LYS A 19 16.09 5.99 -14.17
CA LYS A 19 17.31 5.74 -14.94
C LYS A 19 17.98 7.06 -15.34
N ASN A 20 19.30 7.10 -15.24
CA ASN A 20 20.16 8.22 -15.62
C ASN A 20 19.69 8.92 -16.90
N ASN A 21 19.62 10.26 -16.87
CA ASN A 21 19.24 11.19 -17.95
C ASN A 21 17.74 11.51 -18.11
N GLN A 22 16.88 11.17 -17.16
CA GLN A 22 15.53 11.76 -17.13
C GLN A 22 15.56 13.11 -16.40
N ALA A 23 14.93 14.12 -16.99
CA ALA A 23 14.67 15.37 -16.30
C ALA A 23 13.70 15.10 -15.14
N THR A 24 13.91 15.79 -14.02
CA THR A 24 12.99 15.73 -12.88
C THR A 24 11.61 16.21 -13.33
N ASP A 25 10.57 15.43 -13.01
CA ASP A 25 9.19 15.84 -13.27
C ASP A 25 8.88 17.11 -12.47
N SER A 26 8.40 18.15 -13.16
CA SER A 26 8.08 19.43 -12.55
C SER A 26 6.99 19.33 -11.44
N GLN A 27 6.17 18.29 -11.46
CA GLN A 27 5.13 18.05 -10.46
C GLN A 27 5.64 17.31 -9.22
N LEU A 28 6.83 16.69 -9.28
CA LEU A 28 7.34 15.86 -8.20
C LEU A 28 7.55 16.67 -6.91
N ALA A 29 8.14 17.85 -6.97
CA ALA A 29 8.35 18.69 -5.79
C ALA A 29 7.04 19.06 -5.09
N GLY A 30 6.01 19.46 -5.84
CA GLY A 30 4.68 19.74 -5.31
C GLY A 30 3.98 18.50 -4.71
N TYR A 31 4.20 17.34 -5.34
CA TYR A 31 3.69 16.08 -4.79
C TYR A 31 4.40 15.70 -3.47
N LEU A 32 5.72 15.86 -3.39
CA LEU A 32 6.48 15.67 -2.15
C LEU A 32 6.01 16.61 -1.04
N GLU A 33 5.70 17.88 -1.37
CA GLU A 33 5.13 18.81 -0.41
C GLU A 33 3.77 18.33 0.10
N THR A 34 2.89 17.90 -0.79
CA THR A 34 1.56 17.38 -0.44
C THR A 34 1.65 16.17 0.50
N VAL A 35 2.55 15.23 0.24
CA VAL A 35 2.66 13.98 1.01
C VAL A 35 3.42 14.18 2.32
N PHE A 36 4.52 14.94 2.33
CA PHE A 36 5.44 14.95 3.47
C PHE A 36 5.35 16.20 4.34
N PHE A 37 4.62 17.23 3.92
CA PHE A 37 4.47 18.46 4.70
C PHE A 37 3.03 18.87 4.97
N SER A 38 2.06 18.35 4.20
CA SER A 38 0.64 18.73 4.38
C SER A 38 -0.15 17.75 5.24
N SER A 39 0.48 16.69 5.75
CA SER A 39 -0.14 15.80 6.73
C SER A 39 -0.56 16.57 7.98
N PRO A 40 -1.77 16.39 8.50
CA PRO A 40 -2.19 16.99 9.79
C PRO A 40 -1.32 16.57 10.98
N LEU A 41 -0.64 15.43 10.88
CA LEU A 41 0.27 14.91 11.90
C LEU A 41 1.72 15.40 11.72
N TYR A 42 1.99 16.17 10.67
CA TYR A 42 3.35 16.62 10.39
C TYR A 42 3.87 17.55 11.49
N THR A 43 5.03 17.21 12.02
CA THR A 43 5.90 18.11 12.77
C THR A 43 7.35 17.91 12.30
N PRO A 44 8.25 18.90 12.49
CA PRO A 44 9.65 18.73 12.11
C PRO A 44 10.31 17.49 12.74
N ASP A 45 9.90 17.13 13.97
CA ASP A 45 10.49 16.00 14.72
C ASP A 45 10.11 14.62 14.13
N VAL A 46 8.95 14.51 13.45
CA VAL A 46 8.49 13.26 12.84
C VAL A 46 8.56 13.28 11.32
N GLY A 47 8.99 14.38 10.73
CA GLY A 47 9.10 14.54 9.28
C GLY A 47 10.31 13.85 8.65
N SER A 48 10.48 14.08 7.36
CA SER A 48 11.58 13.59 6.54
C SER A 48 12.94 14.17 6.97
N LEU A 49 14.01 13.44 6.70
CA LEU A 49 15.38 13.83 7.04
C LEU A 49 16.24 13.98 5.79
N VAL A 50 17.12 14.96 5.76
CA VAL A 50 18.14 15.15 4.71
C VAL A 50 19.53 15.25 5.33
N HIS A 51 20.54 14.84 4.59
CA HIS A 51 21.94 15.04 4.91
C HIS A 51 22.56 15.98 3.90
N LEU A 52 23.28 16.99 4.41
CA LEU A 52 24.07 17.90 3.60
C LEU A 52 25.53 17.44 3.65
N ASN A 53 26.16 17.31 2.51
CA ASN A 53 27.59 17.06 2.40
C ASN A 53 28.44 18.31 2.71
N GLU A 54 29.74 18.22 2.60
CA GLU A 54 30.69 19.31 2.87
C GLU A 54 30.48 20.54 1.97
N THR A 55 29.84 20.37 0.81
CA THR A 55 29.51 21.47 -0.15
C THR A 55 28.09 21.99 0.05
N SER A 56 27.41 21.65 1.16
CA SER A 56 26.02 22.02 1.44
C SER A 56 25.00 21.52 0.41
N THR A 57 25.34 20.42 -0.29
CA THR A 57 24.45 19.75 -1.23
C THR A 57 23.79 18.54 -0.58
N ILE A 58 22.50 18.30 -0.83
CA ILE A 58 21.79 17.12 -0.33
C ILE A 58 22.29 15.88 -1.10
N ASP A 59 22.95 14.97 -0.42
CA ASP A 59 23.49 13.71 -0.95
C ASP A 59 22.75 12.47 -0.45
N SER A 60 21.94 12.61 0.58
CA SER A 60 21.07 11.54 1.06
C SER A 60 19.82 12.08 1.74
N ALA A 61 18.74 11.31 1.68
CA ALA A 61 17.47 11.66 2.29
C ALA A 61 16.67 10.40 2.72
N ILE A 62 15.88 10.55 3.78
CA ILE A 62 14.85 9.61 4.19
C ILE A 62 13.52 10.35 4.18
N LEU A 63 12.61 9.96 3.29
CA LEU A 63 11.26 10.48 3.26
C LEU A 63 10.40 9.70 4.26
N ALA A 64 9.75 10.42 5.15
CA ALA A 64 8.99 9.85 6.25
C ALA A 64 7.63 10.54 6.39
N MET A 65 6.59 9.73 6.57
CA MET A 65 5.22 10.16 6.79
C MET A 65 4.77 9.71 8.18
N PRO A 66 4.31 10.61 9.06
CA PRO A 66 3.75 10.22 10.35
C PRO A 66 2.38 9.59 10.17
N VAL A 67 2.08 8.56 10.94
CA VAL A 67 0.77 7.90 11.02
C VAL A 67 0.48 7.59 12.49
N GLU A 68 -0.72 7.84 12.94
CA GLU A 68 -1.14 7.51 14.29
C GLU A 68 -1.60 6.05 14.38
N PHE A 69 -1.17 5.35 15.44
CA PHE A 69 -1.54 3.98 15.74
C PHE A 69 -2.05 3.87 17.17
N ILE A 70 -2.90 2.89 17.41
CA ILE A 70 -3.16 2.37 18.75
C ILE A 70 -2.26 1.15 18.96
N VAL A 71 -1.52 1.14 20.06
CA VAL A 71 -0.70 0.01 20.51
C VAL A 71 -1.16 -0.40 21.89
N HIS A 72 -1.82 -1.54 22.01
CA HIS A 72 -2.43 -2.02 23.26
C HIS A 72 -3.25 -0.94 23.98
N GLY A 73 -4.13 -0.24 23.23
CA GLY A 73 -5.00 0.82 23.74
C GLY A 73 -4.32 2.18 23.94
N ARG A 74 -3.02 2.34 23.62
CA ARG A 74 -2.30 3.61 23.76
C ARG A 74 -2.07 4.24 22.38
N PRO A 75 -2.37 5.53 22.18
CA PRO A 75 -2.02 6.23 20.96
C PRO A 75 -0.50 6.42 20.85
N VAL A 76 0.06 6.14 19.68
CA VAL A 76 1.48 6.31 19.38
C VAL A 76 1.65 6.84 17.95
N THR A 77 2.69 7.63 17.73
CA THR A 77 3.05 8.11 16.39
C THR A 77 4.10 7.19 15.77
N ALA A 78 3.73 6.54 14.68
CA ALA A 78 4.64 5.77 13.82
C ALA A 78 5.17 6.63 12.68
N ARG A 79 6.26 6.18 12.05
CA ARG A 79 6.74 6.73 10.77
C ARG A 79 6.72 5.66 9.70
N VAL A 80 6.04 5.95 8.60
CA VAL A 80 6.19 5.20 7.34
C VAL A 80 7.40 5.76 6.61
N LEU A 81 8.41 4.93 6.35
CA LEU A 81 9.59 5.33 5.59
C LEU A 81 9.36 4.98 4.12
N CYS A 82 9.11 6.01 3.31
CA CYS A 82 8.66 5.86 1.92
C CYS A 82 9.81 5.77 0.92
N ALA A 83 10.89 6.50 1.14
CA ALA A 83 12.04 6.48 0.26
C ALA A 83 13.34 6.71 1.05
N PHE A 84 14.31 5.87 0.79
CA PHE A 84 15.66 6.01 1.32
C PHE A 84 16.64 6.19 0.16
N MET A 85 17.24 7.37 0.05
CA MET A 85 18.04 7.80 -1.07
C MET A 85 19.46 8.13 -0.62
N ALA A 86 20.43 7.72 -1.44
CA ALA A 86 21.84 8.04 -1.23
C ALA A 86 22.58 8.08 -2.56
N GLU A 87 23.41 9.10 -2.78
CA GLU A 87 24.17 9.27 -4.00
C GLU A 87 25.68 9.21 -3.72
N GLY A 88 26.36 8.27 -4.37
CA GLY A 88 27.82 8.11 -4.25
C GLY A 88 28.28 7.67 -2.84
N LYS A 89 29.59 7.78 -2.62
CA LYS A 89 30.23 7.38 -1.33
C LYS A 89 29.85 8.34 -0.19
N SER A 90 29.77 9.65 -0.45
CA SER A 90 29.34 10.64 0.54
C SER A 90 27.92 10.38 0.98
N GLY A 91 26.99 10.18 0.02
CA GLY A 91 25.62 9.86 0.32
C GLY A 91 25.46 8.57 1.14
N ALA A 92 26.28 7.54 0.90
CA ALA A 92 26.26 6.32 1.72
C ALA A 92 26.61 6.60 3.20
N ALA A 93 27.58 7.46 3.45
CA ALA A 93 27.94 7.89 4.82
C ALA A 93 26.82 8.74 5.45
N GLY A 94 26.23 9.67 4.68
CA GLY A 94 25.08 10.47 5.06
C GLY A 94 23.87 9.61 5.40
N ALA A 95 23.56 8.63 4.54
CA ALA A 95 22.49 7.67 4.76
C ALA A 95 22.64 6.89 6.07
N ALA A 96 23.86 6.42 6.37
CA ALA A 96 24.15 5.75 7.64
C ALA A 96 23.97 6.69 8.85
N ARG A 97 24.30 7.98 8.70
CA ARG A 97 24.04 9.01 9.73
C ARG A 97 22.54 9.22 9.93
N LEU A 98 21.77 9.40 8.84
CA LEU A 98 20.32 9.56 8.90
C LEU A 98 19.63 8.35 9.55
N ALA A 99 20.03 7.13 9.21
CA ALA A 99 19.49 5.91 9.82
C ALA A 99 19.79 5.83 11.33
N ARG A 100 20.98 6.33 11.78
CA ARG A 100 21.29 6.43 13.22
C ARG A 100 20.46 7.49 13.91
N MET A 101 20.28 8.67 13.30
CA MET A 101 19.40 9.73 13.83
C MET A 101 17.96 9.26 13.98
N LEU A 102 17.44 8.55 12.97
CA LEU A 102 16.11 8.00 13.00
C LEU A 102 15.92 7.00 14.16
N ARG A 103 16.91 6.14 14.40
CA ARG A 103 16.91 5.20 15.54
C ARG A 103 17.00 5.89 16.90
N ALA A 104 17.74 6.99 16.98
CA ALA A 104 17.87 7.79 18.20
C ALA A 104 16.64 8.67 18.47
N ALA A 105 15.80 8.91 17.46
CA ALA A 105 14.58 9.69 17.62
C ALA A 105 13.57 8.98 18.53
N ARG A 106 12.70 9.79 19.17
CA ARG A 106 11.74 9.27 20.17
C ARG A 106 10.42 8.76 19.57
N GLN A 107 10.45 8.17 18.37
CA GLN A 107 9.27 7.50 17.85
C GLN A 107 9.11 6.10 18.47
N ASP A 108 7.88 5.63 18.57
CA ASP A 108 7.58 4.31 19.11
C ASP A 108 7.98 3.21 18.13
N PHE A 109 7.72 3.41 16.82
CA PHE A 109 8.19 2.52 15.76
C PHE A 109 8.26 3.20 14.39
N CYS A 110 9.06 2.62 13.50
CA CYS A 110 9.10 2.93 12.08
C CYS A 110 8.85 1.66 11.28
N PHE A 111 8.26 1.81 10.10
CA PHE A 111 8.09 0.71 9.16
C PHE A 111 8.10 1.19 7.71
N THR A 112 8.24 0.26 6.80
CA THR A 112 8.08 0.44 5.36
C THR A 112 7.43 -0.83 4.80
N ASP A 113 6.60 -0.73 3.78
CA ASP A 113 5.96 -1.86 3.11
C ASP A 113 6.59 -2.18 1.75
N ASN A 114 7.66 -1.46 1.37
CA ASN A 114 8.28 -1.61 0.05
C ASN A 114 9.83 -1.51 0.10
N ALA A 115 10.46 -2.10 1.10
CA ALA A 115 11.91 -2.11 1.16
C ALA A 115 12.52 -3.02 0.06
N SER A 116 13.61 -2.54 -0.57
CA SER A 116 14.45 -3.39 -1.42
C SER A 116 15.21 -4.43 -0.59
N PRO A 117 15.76 -5.50 -1.20
CA PRO A 117 16.57 -6.49 -0.46
C PRO A 117 17.69 -5.86 0.34
N VAL A 118 18.45 -4.95 -0.26
CA VAL A 118 19.54 -4.23 0.41
C VAL A 118 19.03 -3.38 1.57
N SER A 119 17.88 -2.70 1.39
CA SER A 119 17.26 -1.94 2.46
C SER A 119 16.82 -2.84 3.60
N ALA A 120 16.20 -3.98 3.31
CA ALA A 120 15.77 -4.95 4.32
C ALA A 120 16.94 -5.47 5.18
N ASP A 121 18.10 -5.75 4.56
CA ASP A 121 19.32 -6.13 5.28
C ASP A 121 19.76 -5.03 6.26
N HIS A 122 19.65 -3.76 5.86
CA HIS A 122 19.95 -2.63 6.75
C HIS A 122 18.96 -2.51 7.91
N TRP A 123 17.68 -2.79 7.66
CA TRP A 123 16.68 -2.83 8.73
C TRP A 123 16.99 -3.91 9.76
N VAL A 124 17.29 -5.14 9.31
CA VAL A 124 17.65 -6.27 10.18
C VAL A 124 18.94 -5.98 10.96
N ALA A 125 19.98 -5.47 10.28
CA ALA A 125 21.23 -5.05 10.95
C ALA A 125 20.99 -3.93 11.99
N GLY A 126 19.94 -3.13 11.81
CA GLY A 126 19.49 -2.11 12.76
C GLY A 126 18.63 -2.62 13.91
N GLY A 127 18.42 -3.95 14.04
CA GLY A 127 17.55 -4.57 15.06
C GLY A 127 16.07 -4.57 14.70
N GLY A 128 15.73 -4.31 13.44
CA GLY A 128 14.38 -4.43 12.90
C GLY A 128 14.01 -5.86 12.53
N LEU A 129 12.76 -6.03 12.13
CA LEU A 129 12.15 -7.28 11.70
C LEU A 129 11.72 -7.16 10.24
N VAL A 130 11.78 -8.26 9.50
CA VAL A 130 11.06 -8.44 8.25
C VAL A 130 9.79 -9.23 8.56
N LEU A 131 8.64 -8.74 8.12
CA LEU A 131 7.35 -9.41 8.27
C LEU A 131 7.06 -10.21 6.98
N PRO A 132 7.26 -11.53 6.99
CA PRO A 132 7.28 -12.31 5.76
C PRO A 132 5.92 -12.37 5.06
N VAL A 133 4.82 -12.40 5.80
CA VAL A 133 3.47 -12.45 5.21
C VAL A 133 3.15 -11.13 4.53
N GLN A 134 3.34 -10.00 5.22
CA GLN A 134 3.07 -8.66 4.69
C GLN A 134 4.03 -8.27 3.54
N SER A 135 5.15 -8.99 3.38
CA SER A 135 6.07 -8.85 2.25
C SER A 135 5.56 -9.53 0.97
N LEU A 136 4.43 -10.23 1.05
CA LEU A 136 3.80 -10.87 -0.09
C LEU A 136 2.60 -10.06 -0.58
N GLU A 137 2.38 -10.13 -1.88
CA GLU A 137 1.18 -9.64 -2.53
C GLU A 137 0.44 -10.82 -3.15
N TRP A 138 -0.86 -10.93 -2.87
CA TRP A 138 -1.71 -11.91 -3.54
C TRP A 138 -2.26 -11.33 -4.85
N HIS A 139 -2.33 -12.18 -5.88
CA HIS A 139 -2.91 -11.87 -7.18
C HIS A 139 -3.97 -12.89 -7.54
N ARG A 140 -5.19 -12.46 -7.78
CA ARG A 140 -6.32 -13.27 -8.23
C ARG A 140 -6.69 -12.90 -9.66
N THR A 141 -6.69 -13.90 -10.56
CA THR A 141 -7.08 -13.69 -11.96
C THR A 141 -8.52 -14.13 -12.18
N PHE A 142 -9.35 -13.24 -12.77
CA PHE A 142 -10.73 -13.50 -13.15
C PHE A 142 -10.88 -13.70 -14.67
N ARG A 143 -10.16 -12.89 -15.46
CA ARG A 143 -10.19 -12.85 -16.93
C ARG A 143 -8.77 -12.96 -17.47
N PRO A 144 -8.27 -14.19 -17.75
CA PRO A 144 -6.86 -14.39 -18.08
C PRO A 144 -6.42 -13.68 -19.36
N ALA A 145 -7.26 -13.62 -20.42
CA ALA A 145 -6.89 -12.93 -21.65
C ALA A 145 -6.79 -11.42 -21.45
N ALA A 146 -7.74 -10.82 -20.72
CA ALA A 146 -7.69 -9.40 -20.37
C ALA A 146 -6.50 -9.09 -19.45
N ALA A 147 -6.19 -9.95 -18.47
CA ALA A 147 -5.05 -9.78 -17.58
C ALA A 147 -3.71 -9.82 -18.33
N VAL A 148 -3.55 -10.76 -19.28
CA VAL A 148 -2.36 -10.83 -20.14
C VAL A 148 -2.26 -9.58 -21.03
N LEU A 149 -3.38 -9.13 -21.58
CA LEU A 149 -3.41 -7.91 -22.41
C LEU A 149 -3.02 -6.67 -21.60
N ASP A 150 -3.54 -6.52 -20.37
CA ASP A 150 -3.18 -5.39 -19.47
C ASP A 150 -1.67 -5.42 -19.16
N MET A 151 -1.12 -6.57 -18.83
CA MET A 151 0.31 -6.75 -18.60
C MET A 151 1.15 -6.40 -19.85
N ALA A 152 0.72 -6.86 -21.03
CA ALA A 152 1.40 -6.57 -22.28
C ALA A 152 1.39 -5.08 -22.64
N ARG A 153 0.27 -4.38 -22.38
CA ARG A 153 0.13 -2.94 -22.60
C ARG A 153 1.06 -2.11 -21.72
N ARG A 154 1.29 -2.53 -20.49
CA ARG A 154 2.25 -1.85 -19.58
C ARG A 154 3.69 -1.98 -20.07
N ARG A 155 4.03 -3.07 -20.76
CA ARG A 155 5.39 -3.32 -21.29
C ARG A 155 5.61 -2.77 -22.69
N VAL A 156 4.58 -2.77 -23.53
CA VAL A 156 4.69 -2.40 -24.95
C VAL A 156 3.73 -1.25 -25.26
N LYS A 157 4.25 -0.03 -25.29
CA LYS A 157 3.48 1.22 -25.52
C LYS A 157 2.62 1.18 -26.81
N LEU A 158 3.07 0.44 -27.84
CA LEU A 158 2.32 0.28 -29.09
C LEU A 158 0.99 -0.47 -28.87
N LEU A 159 0.98 -1.51 -28.01
CA LEU A 159 -0.22 -2.30 -27.70
C LEU A 159 -1.25 -1.47 -26.92
N ALA A 160 -0.82 -0.45 -26.19
CA ALA A 160 -1.73 0.43 -25.47
C ALA A 160 -2.71 1.18 -26.38
N LYS A 161 -2.29 1.46 -27.64
CA LYS A 161 -3.08 2.18 -28.65
C LYS A 161 -4.04 1.28 -29.45
N LEU A 162 -3.91 -0.05 -29.34
CA LEU A 162 -4.72 -0.98 -30.12
C LEU A 162 -6.03 -1.35 -29.40
N PRO A 163 -7.19 -1.38 -30.09
CA PRO A 163 -8.50 -1.71 -29.50
C PRO A 163 -8.70 -3.22 -29.30
N LEU A 164 -7.75 -3.89 -28.64
CA LEU A 164 -7.74 -5.36 -28.44
C LEU A 164 -8.68 -5.85 -27.32
N GLN A 165 -9.33 -4.95 -26.58
CA GLN A 165 -10.20 -5.33 -25.46
C GLN A 165 -11.38 -6.20 -25.88
N GLY A 166 -11.96 -5.96 -27.07
CA GLY A 166 -13.05 -6.78 -27.61
C GLY A 166 -12.61 -8.25 -27.83
N LEU A 167 -11.43 -8.45 -28.40
CA LEU A 167 -10.88 -9.79 -28.62
C LEU A 167 -10.57 -10.49 -27.29
N ALA A 168 -9.98 -9.80 -26.33
CA ALA A 168 -9.73 -10.35 -25.02
C ALA A 168 -11.03 -10.76 -24.30
N ARG A 169 -12.11 -9.97 -24.39
CA ARG A 169 -13.43 -10.33 -23.84
C ARG A 169 -14.01 -11.60 -24.46
N ILE A 170 -13.88 -11.76 -25.78
CA ILE A 170 -14.33 -12.96 -26.48
C ILE A 170 -13.51 -14.17 -26.01
N ALA A 171 -12.18 -14.07 -25.98
CA ALA A 171 -11.30 -15.13 -25.50
C ALA A 171 -11.63 -15.52 -24.05
N ASP A 172 -11.83 -14.54 -23.15
CA ASP A 172 -12.19 -14.79 -21.76
C ASP A 172 -13.56 -15.48 -21.63
N ARG A 173 -14.54 -15.16 -22.49
CA ARG A 173 -15.83 -15.85 -22.49
C ARG A 173 -15.65 -17.36 -22.78
N PHE A 174 -14.81 -17.72 -23.73
CA PHE A 174 -14.51 -19.13 -24.03
C PHE A 174 -13.74 -19.80 -22.90
N VAL A 175 -12.68 -19.18 -22.39
CA VAL A 175 -11.88 -19.72 -21.29
C VAL A 175 -12.74 -19.93 -20.04
N ARG A 176 -13.57 -18.95 -19.66
CA ARG A 176 -14.42 -19.03 -18.46
C ARG A 176 -15.55 -20.05 -18.62
N ARG A 177 -16.01 -20.32 -19.85
CA ARG A 177 -17.00 -21.37 -20.12
C ARG A 177 -16.40 -22.78 -19.99
N SER A 178 -15.13 -22.94 -20.39
CA SER A 178 -14.42 -24.24 -20.28
C SER A 178 -13.79 -24.44 -18.90
N ARG A 179 -13.43 -23.36 -18.20
CA ARG A 179 -12.81 -23.36 -16.86
C ARG A 179 -13.54 -22.40 -15.93
N THR A 180 -14.65 -22.88 -15.38
CA THR A 180 -15.52 -22.09 -14.45
C THR A 180 -14.78 -21.63 -13.20
N SER A 181 -13.63 -22.24 -12.86
CA SER A 181 -12.81 -21.87 -11.71
C SER A 181 -12.21 -20.45 -11.77
N PHE A 182 -12.19 -19.81 -12.95
CA PHE A 182 -11.82 -18.38 -13.04
C PHE A 182 -12.92 -17.46 -12.54
N ALA A 183 -14.18 -17.85 -12.63
CA ALA A 183 -15.27 -17.09 -12.03
C ALA A 183 -15.19 -17.16 -10.50
N ALA A 184 -15.39 -16.03 -9.86
CA ALA A 184 -15.56 -15.97 -8.42
C ALA A 184 -17.05 -16.10 -8.09
N ALA A 185 -17.38 -17.09 -7.25
CA ALA A 185 -18.76 -17.29 -6.82
C ALA A 185 -19.01 -16.46 -5.53
N PRO A 186 -20.09 -15.67 -5.48
CA PRO A 186 -20.53 -15.07 -4.23
C PRO A 186 -20.94 -16.17 -3.24
N HIS A 187 -20.89 -15.86 -1.96
CA HIS A 187 -21.44 -16.74 -0.93
C HIS A 187 -22.95 -16.46 -0.79
N ASP A 188 -23.77 -17.51 -0.69
CA ASP A 188 -25.19 -17.35 -0.52
C ASP A 188 -25.52 -16.56 0.76
N GLY A 189 -26.42 -15.60 0.64
CA GLY A 189 -26.83 -14.73 1.74
C GLY A 189 -25.85 -13.61 2.10
N VAL A 190 -24.77 -13.43 1.33
CA VAL A 190 -23.85 -12.29 1.51
C VAL A 190 -24.09 -11.28 0.39
N THR A 191 -24.18 -10.01 0.75
CA THR A 191 -24.42 -8.90 -0.20
C THR A 191 -23.32 -7.85 -0.07
N SER A 192 -23.12 -7.07 -1.13
CA SER A 192 -22.18 -5.95 -1.11
C SER A 192 -22.77 -4.73 -1.80
N ALA A 193 -22.49 -3.56 -1.24
CA ALA A 193 -22.92 -2.28 -1.77
C ALA A 193 -21.80 -1.24 -1.72
N PRO A 194 -21.73 -0.30 -2.68
CA PRO A 194 -20.86 0.85 -2.57
C PRO A 194 -21.25 1.70 -1.37
N ILE A 195 -20.25 2.24 -0.67
CA ILE A 195 -20.45 3.14 0.46
C ILE A 195 -19.61 4.40 0.27
N SER A 196 -19.91 5.44 1.03
CA SER A 196 -19.09 6.65 1.08
C SER A 196 -17.81 6.41 1.92
N LEU A 197 -16.77 7.21 1.66
CA LEU A 197 -15.54 7.16 2.44
C LEU A 197 -15.73 7.44 3.95
N PRO A 198 -16.58 8.38 4.39
CA PRO A 198 -16.92 8.52 5.80
C PRO A 198 -17.53 7.24 6.42
N GLN A 199 -18.46 6.59 5.71
CA GLN A 199 -19.04 5.32 6.17
C GLN A 199 -17.98 4.20 6.25
N LEU A 200 -17.03 4.16 5.29
CA LEU A 200 -15.91 3.24 5.36
C LEU A 200 -15.09 3.47 6.63
N MET A 201 -14.76 4.72 6.93
CA MET A 201 -13.96 5.07 8.11
C MET A 201 -14.64 4.62 9.41
N GLU A 202 -15.95 4.87 9.56
CA GLU A 202 -16.73 4.45 10.72
C GLU A 202 -16.75 2.92 10.88
N GLN A 203 -17.02 2.19 9.80
CA GLN A 203 -17.05 0.73 9.83
C GLN A 203 -15.66 0.13 10.08
N ALA A 204 -14.63 0.65 9.43
CA ALA A 204 -13.26 0.18 9.56
C ALA A 204 -12.72 0.35 10.98
N GLN A 205 -13.01 1.47 11.64
CA GLN A 205 -12.56 1.74 12.99
C GLN A 205 -13.01 0.64 13.96
N VAL A 206 -14.30 0.27 13.95
CA VAL A 206 -14.84 -0.79 14.79
C VAL A 206 -14.19 -2.15 14.50
N MET A 207 -13.92 -2.45 13.22
CA MET A 207 -13.33 -3.72 12.81
C MET A 207 -11.82 -3.80 13.11
N MET A 208 -11.13 -2.66 13.20
CA MET A 208 -9.72 -2.59 13.56
C MET A 208 -9.46 -2.80 15.06
N GLU A 209 -10.41 -2.53 15.94
CA GLU A 209 -10.29 -2.70 17.40
C GLU A 209 -9.90 -4.14 17.83
N ARG A 210 -10.13 -5.12 16.96
CA ARG A 210 -9.68 -6.52 17.22
C ARG A 210 -8.17 -6.71 17.21
N PHE A 211 -7.42 -5.77 16.59
CA PHE A 211 -5.97 -5.83 16.53
C PHE A 211 -5.38 -5.01 17.67
N SER A 212 -4.40 -5.59 18.36
CA SER A 212 -3.70 -4.89 19.46
C SER A 212 -2.83 -3.73 18.96
N VAL A 213 -2.44 -3.76 17.67
CA VAL A 213 -1.71 -2.70 16.99
C VAL A 213 -2.40 -2.42 15.65
N HIS A 214 -2.96 -1.23 15.51
CA HIS A 214 -3.67 -0.81 14.30
C HIS A 214 -3.60 0.70 14.09
N PRO A 215 -3.68 1.20 12.84
CA PRO A 215 -3.74 2.63 12.59
C PRO A 215 -5.08 3.20 13.05
N VAL A 216 -5.04 4.46 13.45
CA VAL A 216 -6.24 5.25 13.72
C VAL A 216 -6.14 6.53 12.90
N PHE A 217 -7.26 6.95 12.32
CA PHE A 217 -7.31 8.15 11.50
C PHE A 217 -8.28 9.14 12.12
N SER A 218 -7.78 10.31 12.46
CA SER A 218 -8.67 11.47 12.66
C SER A 218 -9.33 11.84 11.32
N LYS A 219 -10.46 12.52 11.37
CA LYS A 219 -11.12 12.95 10.13
C LYS A 219 -10.21 13.82 9.23
N PRO A 220 -9.45 14.81 9.73
CA PRO A 220 -8.52 15.56 8.89
C PRO A 220 -7.42 14.70 8.26
N GLU A 221 -6.88 13.73 8.99
CA GLU A 221 -5.86 12.82 8.48
C GLU A 221 -6.43 11.90 7.40
N PHE A 222 -7.59 11.33 7.62
CA PHE A 222 -8.25 10.49 6.63
C PHE A 222 -8.58 11.26 5.34
N ASP A 223 -9.13 12.46 5.47
CA ASP A 223 -9.46 13.32 4.33
C ASP A 223 -8.19 13.68 3.52
N TRP A 224 -7.08 13.98 4.21
CA TRP A 224 -5.79 14.25 3.58
C TRP A 224 -5.22 13.01 2.88
N LEU A 225 -5.19 11.83 3.54
CA LEU A 225 -4.72 10.58 2.96
C LEU A 225 -5.50 10.21 1.69
N VAL A 226 -6.82 10.31 1.74
CA VAL A 226 -7.70 10.05 0.60
C VAL A 226 -7.43 11.04 -0.54
N ALA A 227 -7.27 12.33 -0.24
CA ALA A 227 -6.96 13.34 -1.25
C ALA A 227 -5.59 13.05 -1.90
N ALA A 228 -4.57 12.73 -1.11
CA ALA A 228 -3.25 12.37 -1.62
C ALA A 228 -3.26 11.07 -2.45
N ALA A 229 -3.99 10.05 -1.99
CA ALA A 229 -4.14 8.78 -2.69
C ALA A 229 -4.84 8.95 -4.06
N LYS A 230 -5.87 9.78 -4.14
CA LYS A 230 -6.59 10.09 -5.40
C LYS A 230 -5.72 10.78 -6.46
N LEU A 231 -4.59 11.35 -6.09
CA LEU A 231 -3.63 11.87 -7.06
C LEU A 231 -2.96 10.77 -7.90
N ASN A 232 -3.00 9.51 -7.44
CA ASN A 232 -2.44 8.38 -8.16
C ASN A 232 -3.43 7.82 -9.19
N THR A 233 -3.58 8.52 -10.30
CA THR A 233 -4.48 8.12 -11.40
C THR A 233 -4.02 6.85 -12.14
N ALA A 234 -2.77 6.44 -12.00
CA ALA A 234 -2.25 5.22 -12.60
C ALA A 234 -2.94 3.95 -12.05
N LEU A 235 -3.38 3.98 -10.79
CA LEU A 235 -4.12 2.90 -10.14
C LEU A 235 -5.62 2.88 -10.51
N GLY A 236 -6.15 3.97 -11.06
CA GLY A 236 -7.57 4.14 -11.35
C GLY A 236 -8.32 4.92 -10.25
N GLU A 237 -9.62 4.73 -10.15
CA GLU A 237 -10.45 5.41 -9.16
C GLU A 237 -10.40 4.71 -7.80
N LEU A 238 -10.33 5.50 -6.73
CA LEU A 238 -10.42 5.02 -5.35
C LEU A 238 -11.89 4.80 -4.99
N GLN A 239 -12.25 3.58 -4.68
CA GLN A 239 -13.61 3.13 -4.40
C GLN A 239 -13.66 2.31 -3.11
N CYS A 240 -14.82 2.27 -2.47
CA CYS A 240 -15.04 1.44 -1.29
C CYS A 240 -16.43 0.80 -1.27
N ARG A 241 -16.52 -0.37 -0.63
CA ARG A 241 -17.75 -1.15 -0.53
C ARG A 241 -17.89 -1.75 0.86
N SER A 242 -19.12 -1.90 1.30
CA SER A 242 -19.50 -2.63 2.51
C SER A 242 -20.03 -4.01 2.14
N ILE A 243 -19.83 -4.98 3.00
CA ILE A 243 -20.28 -6.36 2.86
C ILE A 243 -21.17 -6.69 4.06
N ALA A 244 -22.37 -7.21 3.80
CA ALA A 244 -23.34 -7.56 4.81
C ALA A 244 -23.77 -9.03 4.68
N ASP A 245 -24.09 -9.64 5.82
CA ASP A 245 -24.67 -10.99 5.90
C ASP A 245 -26.15 -11.02 5.50
N ALA A 246 -26.77 -12.21 5.57
CA ALA A 246 -28.18 -12.44 5.23
C ALA A 246 -29.16 -11.66 6.12
N GLN A 247 -28.74 -11.20 7.28
CA GLN A 247 -29.52 -10.39 8.21
C GLN A 247 -29.33 -8.89 7.99
N GLY A 248 -28.48 -8.51 7.02
CA GLY A 248 -28.15 -7.12 6.72
C GLY A 248 -27.11 -6.52 7.68
N LYS A 249 -26.50 -7.33 8.56
CA LYS A 249 -25.42 -6.88 9.43
C LYS A 249 -24.14 -6.74 8.64
N VAL A 250 -23.48 -5.60 8.75
CA VAL A 250 -22.15 -5.38 8.13
C VAL A 250 -21.11 -6.30 8.78
N ILE A 251 -20.48 -7.14 7.96
CA ILE A 251 -19.46 -8.11 8.38
C ILE A 251 -18.07 -7.74 7.90
N GLY A 252 -17.95 -6.84 6.91
CA GLY A 252 -16.70 -6.34 6.39
C GLY A 252 -16.87 -5.14 5.46
N CYS A 253 -15.78 -4.48 5.17
CA CYS A 253 -15.69 -3.46 4.14
C CYS A 253 -14.29 -3.45 3.51
N TYR A 254 -14.15 -2.86 2.34
CA TYR A 254 -12.86 -2.77 1.67
C TYR A 254 -12.73 -1.51 0.84
N LEU A 255 -11.47 -1.08 0.70
CA LEU A 255 -11.03 0.05 -0.09
C LEU A 255 -10.14 -0.46 -1.22
N TYR A 256 -10.35 0.01 -2.43
CA TYR A 256 -9.58 -0.41 -3.59
C TYR A 256 -9.47 0.67 -4.65
N PHE A 257 -8.41 0.60 -5.45
CA PHE A 257 -8.32 1.30 -6.72
C PHE A 257 -8.73 0.40 -7.86
N GLY A 258 -9.38 0.97 -8.86
CA GLY A 258 -9.74 0.20 -10.04
C GLY A 258 -10.04 1.05 -11.25
N ALA A 259 -9.74 0.49 -12.41
CA ALA A 259 -10.15 1.01 -13.70
C ALA A 259 -10.72 -0.12 -14.54
N ASP A 260 -11.79 0.16 -15.29
CA ASP A 260 -12.58 -0.81 -16.03
C ASP A 260 -11.74 -1.78 -16.87
N GLY A 261 -12.00 -3.07 -16.68
CA GLY A 261 -11.35 -4.15 -17.45
C GLY A 261 -9.86 -4.33 -17.19
N ARG A 262 -9.30 -3.65 -16.17
CA ARG A 262 -7.91 -3.77 -15.74
C ARG A 262 -7.79 -4.48 -14.40
N ASN A 263 -6.67 -4.35 -13.75
CA ASN A 263 -6.43 -4.88 -12.41
C ASN A 263 -7.04 -3.96 -11.35
N ALA A 264 -7.70 -4.56 -10.35
CA ALA A 264 -8.10 -3.87 -9.12
C ALA A 264 -7.01 -4.02 -8.06
N VAL A 265 -6.63 -2.93 -7.39
CA VAL A 265 -5.64 -2.92 -6.32
C VAL A 265 -6.38 -2.72 -4.99
N VAL A 266 -6.54 -3.81 -4.24
CA VAL A 266 -7.19 -3.79 -2.94
C VAL A 266 -6.21 -3.25 -1.90
N MET A 267 -6.51 -2.06 -1.38
CA MET A 267 -5.66 -1.36 -0.42
C MET A 267 -5.89 -1.87 1.00
N ASN A 268 -7.15 -1.89 1.42
CA ASN A 268 -7.53 -2.30 2.77
C ASN A 268 -8.71 -3.25 2.72
N VAL A 269 -8.67 -4.26 3.59
CA VAL A 269 -9.80 -5.14 3.90
C VAL A 269 -10.01 -5.09 5.40
N PHE A 270 -11.20 -4.73 5.82
CA PHE A 270 -11.63 -4.71 7.21
C PHE A 270 -12.75 -5.73 7.38
N CYS A 271 -12.70 -6.54 8.42
CA CYS A 271 -13.77 -7.49 8.72
C CYS A 271 -13.82 -7.84 10.21
N HIS A 272 -14.99 -8.22 10.66
CA HIS A 272 -15.14 -8.81 11.98
C HIS A 272 -14.41 -10.16 12.06
N GLU A 273 -13.99 -10.53 13.25
CA GLU A 273 -13.37 -11.82 13.53
C GLU A 273 -14.25 -12.98 13.07
N ARG A 274 -13.66 -14.02 12.46
CA ARG A 274 -14.31 -15.21 11.88
C ARG A 274 -15.17 -14.94 10.65
N GLN A 275 -15.15 -13.73 10.08
CA GLN A 275 -15.85 -13.38 8.85
C GLN A 275 -14.90 -13.32 7.62
N GLU A 276 -13.61 -13.58 7.81
CA GLU A 276 -12.57 -13.41 6.78
C GLU A 276 -12.89 -14.20 5.49
N ALA A 277 -13.37 -15.44 5.64
CA ALA A 277 -13.66 -16.30 4.48
C ALA A 277 -14.83 -15.76 3.64
N LEU A 278 -15.89 -15.27 4.29
CA LEU A 278 -17.05 -14.69 3.63
C LEU A 278 -16.68 -13.36 2.96
N VAL A 279 -15.96 -12.51 3.67
CA VAL A 279 -15.55 -11.20 3.18
C VAL A 279 -14.62 -11.34 1.98
N VAL A 280 -13.59 -12.19 2.02
CA VAL A 280 -12.68 -12.42 0.89
C VAL A 280 -13.41 -13.02 -0.32
N ALA A 281 -14.29 -13.99 -0.12
CA ALA A 281 -15.08 -14.57 -1.21
C ALA A 281 -15.96 -13.50 -1.88
N GLN A 282 -16.61 -12.65 -1.09
CA GLN A 282 -17.47 -11.59 -1.61
C GLN A 282 -16.66 -10.50 -2.32
N ILE A 283 -15.50 -10.08 -1.81
CA ILE A 283 -14.61 -9.15 -2.51
C ILE A 283 -14.28 -9.67 -3.91
N PHE A 284 -13.89 -10.93 -4.03
CA PHE A 284 -13.54 -11.48 -5.33
C PHE A 284 -14.76 -11.61 -6.27
N ALA A 285 -15.92 -11.99 -5.73
CA ALA A 285 -17.17 -12.01 -6.51
C ALA A 285 -17.56 -10.61 -7.01
N ASP A 286 -17.43 -9.59 -6.16
CA ASP A 286 -17.70 -8.20 -6.52
C ASP A 286 -16.79 -7.73 -7.64
N LEU A 287 -15.48 -7.89 -7.47
CA LEU A 287 -14.48 -7.42 -8.44
C LEU A 287 -14.62 -8.17 -9.77
N ASP A 288 -14.96 -9.46 -9.74
CA ASP A 288 -15.29 -10.22 -10.95
C ASP A 288 -16.58 -9.68 -11.62
N ASN A 289 -17.65 -9.45 -10.87
CA ASN A 289 -18.92 -8.94 -11.39
C ASN A 289 -18.77 -7.51 -11.95
N LEU A 290 -17.95 -6.67 -11.32
CA LEU A 290 -17.62 -5.33 -11.80
C LEU A 290 -16.77 -5.32 -13.08
N GLY A 291 -16.27 -6.48 -13.52
CA GLY A 291 -15.59 -6.58 -14.81
C GLY A 291 -14.07 -6.49 -14.75
N TYR A 292 -13.46 -6.47 -13.57
CA TYR A 292 -12.00 -6.44 -13.46
C TYR A 292 -11.36 -7.71 -14.03
N ALA A 293 -10.19 -7.56 -14.65
CA ALA A 293 -9.44 -8.69 -15.22
C ALA A 293 -8.75 -9.51 -14.13
N SER A 294 -8.26 -8.83 -13.11
CA SER A 294 -7.57 -9.40 -11.94
C SER A 294 -7.73 -8.49 -10.75
N ALA A 295 -7.38 -9.00 -9.58
CA ALA A 295 -7.24 -8.23 -8.35
C ALA A 295 -5.92 -8.58 -7.66
N GLN A 296 -5.35 -7.62 -6.94
CA GLN A 296 -4.17 -7.79 -6.12
C GLN A 296 -4.28 -7.01 -4.82
N GLY A 297 -3.50 -7.41 -3.82
CA GLY A 297 -3.40 -6.69 -2.54
C GLY A 297 -2.35 -7.31 -1.64
N MET A 298 -1.93 -6.56 -0.63
CA MET A 298 -0.98 -7.03 0.38
C MET A 298 -1.54 -8.24 1.12
N ALA A 299 -0.72 -9.26 1.31
CA ALA A 299 -1.09 -10.37 2.18
C ALA A 299 -1.08 -9.89 3.64
N GLN A 300 -2.14 -10.25 4.35
CA GLN A 300 -2.30 -9.95 5.77
C GLN A 300 -2.43 -11.26 6.54
N PRO A 301 -1.77 -11.44 7.71
CA PRO A 301 -1.82 -12.69 8.47
C PRO A 301 -3.25 -13.18 8.71
N PHE A 302 -4.14 -12.31 9.16
CA PHE A 302 -5.53 -12.64 9.45
C PHE A 302 -6.36 -13.05 8.22
N LEU A 303 -5.98 -12.63 7.00
CA LEU A 303 -6.66 -13.00 5.75
C LEU A 303 -6.05 -14.22 5.07
N THR A 304 -4.84 -14.65 5.46
CA THR A 304 -4.04 -15.64 4.72
C THR A 304 -4.84 -16.92 4.48
N GLN A 305 -5.50 -17.46 5.49
CA GLN A 305 -6.29 -18.68 5.35
C GLN A 305 -7.49 -18.52 4.39
N ALA A 306 -8.18 -17.38 4.44
CA ALA A 306 -9.31 -17.08 3.56
C ALA A 306 -8.87 -16.91 2.11
N VAL A 307 -7.75 -16.23 1.89
CA VAL A 307 -7.16 -15.99 0.57
C VAL A 307 -6.64 -17.29 -0.05
N LEU A 308 -5.95 -18.15 0.71
CA LEU A 308 -5.43 -19.45 0.23
C LEU A 308 -6.52 -20.44 -0.22
N ARG A 309 -7.74 -20.29 0.25
CA ARG A 309 -8.89 -21.11 -0.21
C ARG A 309 -9.38 -20.72 -1.61
N GLN A 310 -8.92 -19.60 -2.15
CA GLN A 310 -9.35 -19.11 -3.45
C GLN A 310 -8.54 -19.76 -4.60
N ARG A 311 -9.22 -20.01 -5.74
CA ARG A 311 -8.58 -20.58 -6.93
C ARG A 311 -7.90 -19.52 -7.78
N HIS A 312 -6.94 -19.90 -8.62
CA HIS A 312 -6.17 -19.02 -9.51
C HIS A 312 -5.57 -17.81 -8.79
N LEU A 313 -5.06 -18.07 -7.60
CA LEU A 313 -4.38 -17.11 -6.75
C LEU A 313 -2.89 -17.44 -6.72
N VAL A 314 -2.08 -16.41 -6.88
CA VAL A 314 -0.62 -16.50 -6.83
C VAL A 314 -0.13 -15.47 -5.82
N HIS A 315 0.82 -15.86 -4.98
CA HIS A 315 1.56 -14.91 -4.13
C HIS A 315 2.86 -14.52 -4.81
N LYS A 316 3.18 -13.25 -4.78
CA LYS A 316 4.44 -12.69 -5.27
C LYS A 316 5.10 -11.88 -4.17
N HIS A 317 6.41 -11.97 -4.10
CA HIS A 317 7.20 -11.04 -3.31
C HIS A 317 7.45 -9.79 -4.16
N THR A 318 7.02 -8.63 -3.67
CA THR A 318 7.15 -7.35 -4.38
C THR A 318 8.09 -6.38 -3.68
N GLY A 319 8.09 -6.39 -2.35
CA GLY A 319 8.94 -5.59 -1.48
C GLY A 319 8.93 -6.18 -0.08
N TYR A 320 9.92 -5.84 0.73
CA TYR A 320 9.95 -6.29 2.13
C TYR A 320 9.17 -5.34 3.01
N PHE A 321 8.27 -5.90 3.83
CA PHE A 321 7.69 -5.16 4.95
C PHE A 321 8.67 -5.23 6.12
N CYS A 322 9.27 -4.09 6.45
CA CYS A 322 10.24 -3.99 7.53
C CYS A 322 9.69 -3.12 8.65
N LEU A 323 9.97 -3.49 9.90
CA LEU A 323 9.55 -2.79 11.08
C LEU A 323 10.68 -2.73 12.10
N VAL A 324 10.87 -1.58 12.75
CA VAL A 324 11.76 -1.43 13.90
C VAL A 324 11.02 -0.75 15.04
N THR A 325 11.12 -1.32 16.22
CA THR A 325 10.53 -0.79 17.46
C THR A 325 11.38 -1.19 18.68
N ARG A 326 11.26 -0.41 19.74
CA ARG A 326 11.85 -0.73 21.05
C ARG A 326 10.91 -1.56 21.94
N HIS A 327 9.63 -1.62 21.58
CA HIS A 327 8.58 -2.24 22.37
C HIS A 327 8.48 -3.73 22.02
N ALA A 328 8.71 -4.61 23.03
CA ALA A 328 8.67 -6.05 22.83
C ALA A 328 7.27 -6.55 22.49
N ASP A 329 6.24 -5.97 23.12
CA ASP A 329 4.83 -6.26 22.89
C ASP A 329 4.39 -5.95 21.45
N LEU A 330 4.90 -4.85 20.87
CA LEU A 330 4.64 -4.50 19.47
C LEU A 330 5.34 -5.50 18.52
N LYS A 331 6.56 -5.95 18.84
CA LYS A 331 7.25 -6.99 18.06
C LYS A 331 6.45 -8.30 18.07
N GLU A 332 5.95 -8.70 19.22
CA GLU A 332 5.13 -9.91 19.37
C GLU A 332 3.83 -9.80 18.55
N ALA A 333 3.12 -8.68 18.66
CA ALA A 333 1.93 -8.41 17.85
C ALA A 333 2.22 -8.44 16.34
N ALA A 334 3.38 -7.89 15.91
CA ALA A 334 3.76 -7.83 14.50
C ALA A 334 4.12 -9.21 13.90
N ILE A 335 4.71 -10.10 14.70
CA ILE A 335 5.02 -11.48 14.29
C ILE A 335 3.75 -12.35 14.26
N GLY A 336 2.80 -12.06 15.15
CA GLY A 336 1.50 -12.73 15.23
C GLY A 336 0.48 -12.16 14.25
N ASP A 337 -0.78 -12.21 14.64
CA ASP A 337 -1.93 -11.69 13.88
C ASP A 337 -2.54 -10.42 14.51
N GLY A 338 -1.92 -9.91 15.58
CA GLY A 338 -2.36 -8.73 16.32
C GLY A 338 -1.96 -7.38 15.69
N PHE A 339 -1.29 -7.37 14.55
CA PHE A 339 -0.80 -6.17 13.89
C PHE A 339 -1.52 -5.96 12.56
N TYR A 340 -2.21 -4.83 12.42
CA TYR A 340 -2.80 -4.39 11.16
C TYR A 340 -2.05 -3.17 10.65
N ALA A 341 -1.48 -3.25 9.44
CA ALA A 341 -0.86 -2.12 8.74
C ALA A 341 -0.97 -2.32 7.23
N GLY A 342 -0.66 -1.27 6.47
CA GLY A 342 -0.77 -1.29 5.01
C GLY A 342 -1.95 -0.45 4.50
N GLY A 343 -2.14 -0.47 3.19
CA GLY A 343 -3.17 0.34 2.53
C GLY A 343 -2.95 1.84 2.76
N LEU A 344 -3.94 2.56 3.28
CA LEU A 344 -3.80 4.00 3.57
C LEU A 344 -2.74 4.30 4.63
N ALA A 345 -2.47 3.38 5.57
CA ALA A 345 -1.40 3.53 6.56
C ALA A 345 -0.04 3.05 6.04
N SER A 346 0.24 3.17 4.75
CA SER A 346 1.50 2.79 4.10
C SER A 346 1.80 3.68 2.90
N GLU A 347 2.80 3.34 2.09
CA GLU A 347 3.12 4.10 0.87
C GLU A 347 2.52 3.51 -0.41
N SER A 348 1.84 2.38 -0.35
CA SER A 348 1.37 1.64 -1.53
C SER A 348 0.37 2.41 -2.43
N TRP A 349 -0.26 3.47 -1.91
CA TRP A 349 -1.11 4.39 -2.68
C TRP A 349 -0.30 5.51 -3.38
N SER A 350 0.98 5.68 -3.04
CA SER A 350 1.78 6.83 -3.48
C SER A 350 2.13 6.77 -4.96
N ARG A 351 2.10 7.92 -5.64
CA ARG A 351 2.62 8.09 -7.00
C ARG A 351 4.13 7.86 -7.11
N LEU A 352 4.88 7.95 -6.00
CA LEU A 352 6.31 7.68 -5.97
C LEU A 352 6.65 6.26 -6.45
N LEU A 353 5.73 5.32 -6.28
CA LEU A 353 5.90 3.93 -6.71
C LEU A 353 5.47 3.67 -8.16
N HIS A 354 4.72 4.57 -8.80
CA HIS A 354 4.04 4.32 -10.07
C HIS A 354 4.36 5.34 -11.17
N ASP A 355 4.33 6.63 -10.86
CA ASP A 355 4.35 7.69 -11.86
C ASP A 355 5.69 8.45 -11.92
N PHE A 356 6.30 8.70 -10.79
CA PHE A 356 7.54 9.48 -10.68
C PHE A 356 8.79 8.64 -10.72
#